data_a5282cf2f1be914c08c61dc2c6abf774
#
_entry.id   a5282cf2f1be914c08c61dc2c6abf774
#
_cell.length_a   1.000
_cell.length_b   1.000
_cell.length_c   1.000
_cell.angle_alpha   90.00
_cell.angle_beta   90.00
_cell.angle_gamma   90.00
#
_symmetry.space_group_name_H-M   'P 1'
#
loop_
_entity.id
_entity.type
_entity.pdbx_description
1 polymer ?
#
loop_
_entity_poly.entity_id
_entity_poly.type
_entity_poly.pdbx_seq_one_letter_code
_entity_poly.pdbx_strand_id
1 'polypeptide(L)'
;MQHHIKPPIDPAELEHRNLRGGEFWRAVPAYEHVDEATFLDHIWQGRHSVKTTDELFETIGEIVDPTFLEDAKEGFRRAPMAVRVSPYMIASIDWTQPYEDPIRRQFIPVASKLLPDHPRLTLDSLHEQDDAPVQGLTHRYVDKVLFLPLQTCPVYCRFCTRSYAIGPDTESVDKAALAKTPEQWKQAFAYIASRPEIEDVVISGGDVYQMAPKNVTLIGESLLEIPHIRRMRFATKGPAVMPMKILTDTAWVDALTGVVDKGRTMGKDVVLHTHFNSPNEITEITRRAMNLLFERAITVRNQSVLIRGVNDDPHTMTLLVKRLSWVNVHPYYVYMHDLVKGVEEMRTSIQTSIDLEKHVRGATAGFNTPLFICDAPGGGGKRDVHSFDYYDRANGIAVYSAPSVKPGESFLYFDPIDTLSPEAQARWAVPLLQDEMIREAVARAGGKVAALA
;
A
#
# COMPACT_ATOMS: atom_id res chain seq x y z
N MET A 1 19.49 -44.48 4.23
CA MET A 1 18.67 -43.29 3.89
C MET A 1 19.29 -42.66 2.65
N GLN A 2 18.63 -42.73 1.50
CA GLN A 2 19.07 -41.98 0.33
C GLN A 2 18.76 -40.53 0.56
N HIS A 3 19.79 -39.69 0.73
CA HIS A 3 19.62 -38.25 0.75
C HIS A 3 19.17 -37.80 -0.64
N HIS A 4 17.90 -37.40 -0.76
CA HIS A 4 17.38 -36.74 -1.96
C HIS A 4 17.99 -35.34 -2.05
N ILE A 5 19.22 -35.25 -2.55
CA ILE A 5 19.83 -33.98 -2.91
C ILE A 5 19.12 -33.53 -4.19
N LYS A 6 18.37 -32.41 -4.08
CA LYS A 6 17.79 -31.78 -5.28
C LYS A 6 18.92 -31.35 -6.21
N PRO A 7 18.80 -31.56 -7.53
CA PRO A 7 19.79 -31.07 -8.47
C PRO A 7 19.87 -29.54 -8.42
N PRO A 8 21.02 -28.94 -8.74
CA PRO A 8 21.13 -27.49 -8.85
C PRO A 8 20.19 -26.99 -9.96
N ILE A 9 19.55 -25.84 -9.69
CA ILE A 9 18.68 -25.17 -10.67
C ILE A 9 19.57 -24.24 -11.50
N ASP A 10 19.37 -24.20 -12.82
CA ASP A 10 20.05 -23.25 -13.69
C ASP A 10 19.73 -21.81 -13.19
N PRO A 11 20.75 -20.96 -12.99
CA PRO A 11 20.54 -19.57 -12.62
C PRO A 11 19.59 -18.80 -13.56
N ALA A 12 19.54 -19.16 -14.85
CA ALA A 12 18.62 -18.58 -15.83
C ALA A 12 17.13 -18.92 -15.56
N GLU A 13 16.87 -20.05 -14.89
CA GLU A 13 15.51 -20.46 -14.50
C GLU A 13 15.04 -19.77 -13.21
N LEU A 14 15.91 -19.01 -12.54
CA LEU A 14 15.59 -18.30 -11.32
C LEU A 14 14.89 -16.96 -11.63
N GLU A 15 13.63 -17.01 -11.96
CA GLU A 15 12.80 -15.89 -12.42
C GLU A 15 12.90 -14.64 -11.53
N HIS A 16 13.08 -14.81 -10.22
CA HIS A 16 13.22 -13.68 -9.30
C HIS A 16 14.50 -12.85 -9.52
N ARG A 17 15.50 -13.36 -10.25
CA ARG A 17 16.73 -12.64 -10.61
C ARG A 17 16.62 -11.95 -11.95
N ASN A 18 15.66 -12.32 -12.79
CA ASN A 18 15.46 -11.77 -14.12
C ASN A 18 14.59 -10.49 -14.00
N LEU A 19 15.26 -9.36 -13.79
CA LEU A 19 14.60 -8.07 -13.67
C LEU A 19 14.57 -7.37 -15.03
N ARG A 20 13.47 -6.67 -15.32
CA ARG A 20 13.35 -5.85 -16.54
C ARG A 20 14.39 -4.74 -16.52
N GLY A 21 15.22 -4.69 -17.56
CA GLY A 21 16.29 -3.73 -17.72
C GLY A 21 16.30 -3.10 -19.13
N GLY A 22 17.37 -2.38 -19.44
CA GLY A 22 17.50 -1.64 -20.71
C GLY A 22 16.57 -0.43 -20.76
N GLU A 23 16.43 0.16 -21.95
CA GLU A 23 15.62 1.35 -22.20
C GLU A 23 14.15 0.99 -22.51
N PHE A 24 13.52 0.21 -21.64
CA PHE A 24 12.16 -0.32 -21.83
C PHE A 24 11.09 0.76 -22.00
N TRP A 25 11.33 1.99 -21.57
CA TRP A 25 10.43 3.12 -21.73
C TRP A 25 10.27 3.56 -23.18
N ARG A 26 11.21 3.25 -24.06
CA ARG A 26 11.14 3.57 -25.49
C ARG A 26 10.02 2.83 -26.23
N ALA A 27 9.44 1.80 -25.60
CA ALA A 27 8.25 1.13 -26.11
C ALA A 27 6.97 2.03 -26.04
N VAL A 28 7.02 3.10 -25.28
CA VAL A 28 5.95 4.12 -25.22
C VAL A 28 6.32 5.26 -26.21
N PRO A 29 5.52 5.55 -27.26
CA PRO A 29 5.85 6.56 -28.28
C PRO A 29 6.22 7.92 -27.69
N ALA A 30 5.52 8.37 -26.66
CA ALA A 30 5.84 9.63 -25.97
C ALA A 30 7.25 9.65 -25.32
N TYR A 31 7.90 8.51 -25.16
CA TYR A 31 9.20 8.37 -24.52
C TYR A 31 10.25 7.74 -25.46
N GLU A 32 9.93 7.48 -26.74
CA GLU A 32 10.82 6.81 -27.72
C GLU A 32 12.19 7.46 -27.84
N HIS A 33 12.22 8.79 -27.82
CA HIS A 33 13.45 9.58 -28.00
C HIS A 33 14.11 10.01 -26.68
N VAL A 34 13.57 9.59 -25.53
CA VAL A 34 14.11 9.94 -24.22
C VAL A 34 15.32 9.06 -23.91
N ASP A 35 16.49 9.65 -23.72
CA ASP A 35 17.70 8.95 -23.33
C ASP A 35 17.67 8.50 -21.85
N GLU A 36 18.57 7.57 -21.49
CA GLU A 36 18.64 7.01 -20.12
C GLU A 36 18.86 8.10 -19.07
N ALA A 37 19.75 9.07 -19.31
CA ALA A 37 20.07 10.10 -18.34
C ALA A 37 18.84 10.97 -18.03
N THR A 38 18.09 11.34 -19.06
CA THR A 38 16.84 12.10 -18.93
C THR A 38 15.75 11.27 -18.26
N PHE A 39 15.56 9.99 -18.65
CA PHE A 39 14.54 9.13 -18.05
C PHE A 39 14.83 8.87 -16.56
N LEU A 40 16.09 8.77 -16.17
CA LEU A 40 16.51 8.58 -14.78
C LEU A 40 16.48 9.87 -13.95
N ASP A 41 16.29 11.05 -14.54
CA ASP A 41 16.16 12.30 -13.78
C ASP A 41 14.79 12.36 -13.08
N HIS A 42 14.81 12.38 -11.74
CA HIS A 42 13.58 12.46 -10.93
C HIS A 42 12.79 13.76 -11.17
N ILE A 43 13.46 14.87 -11.56
CA ILE A 43 12.78 16.13 -11.88
C ILE A 43 12.00 15.96 -13.18
N TRP A 44 12.61 15.33 -14.19
CA TRP A 44 11.94 15.01 -15.44
C TRP A 44 10.72 14.11 -15.19
N GLN A 45 10.86 13.05 -14.40
CA GLN A 45 9.76 12.13 -14.02
C GLN A 45 8.60 12.88 -13.36
N GLY A 46 8.91 13.78 -12.43
CA GLY A 46 7.89 14.58 -11.74
C GLY A 46 7.16 15.57 -12.65
N ARG A 47 7.86 16.18 -13.60
CA ARG A 47 7.30 17.13 -14.58
C ARG A 47 6.43 16.44 -15.62
N HIS A 48 6.83 15.26 -16.08
CA HIS A 48 6.14 14.48 -17.10
C HIS A 48 5.18 13.43 -16.51
N SER A 49 4.94 13.45 -15.18
CA SER A 49 3.88 12.65 -14.59
C SER A 49 2.53 13.11 -15.13
N VAL A 50 1.75 12.18 -15.64
CA VAL A 50 0.39 12.38 -16.10
C VAL A 50 -0.50 12.75 -14.92
N LYS A 51 -1.31 13.82 -15.04
CA LYS A 51 -2.16 14.37 -13.97
C LYS A 51 -3.63 14.52 -14.40
N THR A 52 -3.91 14.33 -15.67
CA THR A 52 -5.26 14.37 -16.23
C THR A 52 -5.49 13.16 -17.14
N THR A 53 -6.73 12.85 -17.42
CA THR A 53 -7.10 11.82 -18.40
C THR A 53 -6.63 12.18 -19.80
N ASP A 54 -6.68 13.45 -20.17
CA ASP A 54 -6.26 13.92 -21.50
C ASP A 54 -4.75 13.72 -21.68
N GLU A 55 -3.93 14.12 -20.68
CA GLU A 55 -2.47 13.86 -20.70
C GLU A 55 -2.16 12.35 -20.78
N LEU A 56 -2.95 11.50 -20.10
CA LEU A 56 -2.80 10.05 -20.20
C LEU A 56 -3.07 9.58 -21.64
N PHE A 57 -4.15 10.05 -22.25
CA PHE A 57 -4.55 9.65 -23.59
C PHE A 57 -3.57 10.14 -24.65
N GLU A 58 -3.03 11.34 -24.51
CA GLU A 58 -1.94 11.84 -25.36
C GLU A 58 -0.70 10.96 -25.24
N THR A 59 -0.41 10.44 -24.04
CA THR A 59 0.80 9.61 -23.79
C THR A 59 0.67 8.20 -24.36
N ILE A 60 -0.51 7.57 -24.30
CA ILE A 60 -0.71 6.15 -24.63
C ILE A 60 -1.66 5.91 -25.81
N GLY A 61 -2.28 6.96 -26.35
CA GLY A 61 -3.36 6.82 -27.35
C GLY A 61 -2.97 6.10 -28.64
N GLU A 62 -1.68 6.10 -28.99
CA GLU A 62 -1.17 5.40 -30.18
C GLU A 62 -0.96 3.89 -29.97
N ILE A 63 -0.93 3.42 -28.72
CA ILE A 63 -0.57 2.03 -28.38
C ILE A 63 -1.70 1.21 -27.74
N VAL A 64 -2.87 1.84 -27.55
CA VAL A 64 -4.05 1.18 -27.01
C VAL A 64 -5.27 1.37 -27.91
N ASP A 65 -6.23 0.44 -27.80
CA ASP A 65 -7.51 0.56 -28.49
C ASP A 65 -8.30 1.76 -27.95
N PRO A 66 -8.96 2.58 -28.82
CA PRO A 66 -9.82 3.67 -28.39
C PRO A 66 -10.91 3.27 -27.39
N THR A 67 -11.40 2.04 -27.45
CA THR A 67 -12.36 1.50 -26.48
C THR A 67 -11.79 1.46 -25.07
N PHE A 68 -10.49 1.13 -24.92
CA PHE A 68 -9.81 1.17 -23.63
C PHE A 68 -9.74 2.61 -23.07
N LEU A 69 -9.47 3.60 -23.93
CA LEU A 69 -9.40 5.01 -23.51
C LEU A 69 -10.73 5.50 -22.95
N GLU A 70 -11.84 5.23 -23.65
CA GLU A 70 -13.18 5.60 -23.18
C GLU A 70 -13.56 4.86 -21.89
N ASP A 71 -13.20 3.58 -21.77
CA ASP A 71 -13.43 2.79 -20.57
C ASP A 71 -12.62 3.30 -19.38
N ALA A 72 -11.36 3.70 -19.59
CA ALA A 72 -10.52 4.31 -18.58
C ALA A 72 -11.04 5.71 -18.16
N LYS A 73 -11.51 6.53 -19.10
CA LYS A 73 -12.11 7.84 -18.84
C LYS A 73 -13.31 7.73 -17.91
N GLU A 74 -14.23 6.83 -18.23
CA GLU A 74 -15.40 6.58 -17.39
C GLU A 74 -14.99 5.94 -16.04
N GLY A 75 -13.95 5.11 -16.02
CA GLY A 75 -13.37 4.57 -14.81
C GLY A 75 -12.87 5.67 -13.85
N PHE A 76 -12.14 6.66 -14.36
CA PHE A 76 -11.66 7.78 -13.56
C PHE A 76 -12.79 8.68 -13.05
N ARG A 77 -13.84 8.89 -13.86
CA ARG A 77 -15.00 9.67 -13.43
C ARG A 77 -15.67 9.07 -12.16
N ARG A 78 -15.65 7.75 -12.03
CA ARG A 78 -16.22 7.03 -10.86
C ARG A 78 -15.23 6.82 -9.73
N ALA A 79 -13.93 6.95 -9.99
CA ALA A 79 -12.90 6.61 -9.02
C ALA A 79 -12.81 7.62 -7.85
N PRO A 80 -12.52 7.14 -6.62
CA PRO A 80 -12.28 8.02 -5.47
C PRO A 80 -10.93 8.74 -5.53
N MET A 81 -10.04 8.36 -6.46
CA MET A 81 -8.70 8.91 -6.62
C MET A 81 -8.53 9.57 -7.99
N ALA A 82 -7.93 10.76 -7.99
CA ALA A 82 -7.57 11.47 -9.21
C ALA A 82 -6.43 10.79 -9.97
N VAL A 83 -6.21 11.20 -11.21
CA VAL A 83 -5.10 10.73 -12.05
C VAL A 83 -3.79 11.30 -11.52
N ARG A 84 -2.80 10.46 -11.28
CA ARG A 84 -1.39 10.79 -11.18
C ARG A 84 -0.55 9.54 -11.40
N VAL A 85 0.15 9.46 -12.52
CA VAL A 85 0.97 8.29 -12.89
C VAL A 85 2.32 8.79 -13.42
N SER A 86 3.43 8.25 -12.90
CA SER A 86 4.76 8.61 -13.37
C SER A 86 5.09 8.00 -14.74
N PRO A 87 5.97 8.60 -15.55
CA PRO A 87 6.46 7.99 -16.79
C PRO A 87 7.03 6.59 -16.59
N TYR A 88 7.73 6.36 -15.46
CA TYR A 88 8.23 5.05 -15.11
C TYR A 88 7.12 4.00 -14.97
N MET A 89 6.01 4.34 -14.31
CA MET A 89 4.88 3.41 -14.19
C MET A 89 4.20 3.18 -15.54
N ILE A 90 3.98 4.24 -16.33
CA ILE A 90 3.41 4.11 -17.69
C ILE A 90 4.28 3.19 -18.56
N ALA A 91 5.60 3.36 -18.53
CA ALA A 91 6.53 2.52 -19.27
C ALA A 91 6.61 1.08 -18.73
N SER A 92 6.21 0.84 -17.48
CA SER A 92 6.22 -0.47 -16.85
C SER A 92 5.00 -1.31 -17.18
N ILE A 93 3.90 -0.72 -17.63
CA ILE A 93 2.66 -1.39 -18.03
C ILE A 93 2.87 -2.17 -19.35
N ASP A 94 2.29 -3.36 -19.43
CA ASP A 94 2.14 -4.09 -20.70
C ASP A 94 0.89 -3.60 -21.45
N TRP A 95 1.08 -2.68 -22.36
CA TRP A 95 0.00 -2.11 -23.15
C TRP A 95 -0.56 -3.04 -24.24
N THR A 96 0.03 -4.22 -24.45
CA THR A 96 -0.56 -5.23 -25.34
C THR A 96 -1.74 -5.95 -24.69
N GLN A 97 -1.80 -5.95 -23.34
CA GLN A 97 -2.89 -6.52 -22.56
C GLN A 97 -3.31 -5.60 -21.38
N PRO A 98 -3.73 -4.35 -21.67
CA PRO A 98 -3.91 -3.34 -20.64
C PRO A 98 -4.99 -3.69 -19.60
N TYR A 99 -6.00 -4.49 -19.97
CA TYR A 99 -7.07 -4.91 -19.05
C TYR A 99 -6.57 -5.89 -17.97
N GLU A 100 -5.53 -6.66 -18.25
CA GLU A 100 -5.01 -7.69 -17.36
C GLU A 100 -3.70 -7.29 -16.66
N ASP A 101 -3.03 -6.21 -17.11
CA ASP A 101 -1.75 -5.79 -16.55
C ASP A 101 -1.86 -5.40 -15.07
N PRO A 102 -1.04 -5.98 -14.16
CA PRO A 102 -1.12 -5.77 -12.72
C PRO A 102 -0.67 -4.37 -12.28
N ILE A 103 0.15 -3.67 -13.07
CA ILE A 103 0.53 -2.28 -12.76
C ILE A 103 -0.60 -1.34 -13.15
N ARG A 104 -1.16 -1.49 -14.37
CA ARG A 104 -2.32 -0.69 -14.80
C ARG A 104 -3.46 -0.78 -13.80
N ARG A 105 -3.79 -2.01 -13.29
CA ARG A 105 -4.86 -2.21 -12.30
C ARG A 105 -4.70 -1.33 -11.07
N GLN A 106 -3.49 -1.09 -10.63
CA GLN A 106 -3.22 -0.30 -9.42
C GLN A 106 -3.45 1.21 -9.61
N PHE A 107 -3.36 1.75 -10.84
CA PHE A 107 -3.33 3.19 -11.08
C PHE A 107 -4.38 3.69 -12.06
N ILE A 108 -4.80 2.88 -13.01
CA ILE A 108 -5.74 3.28 -14.07
C ILE A 108 -7.00 2.42 -13.96
N PRO A 109 -8.13 2.97 -13.48
CA PRO A 109 -9.39 2.26 -13.45
C PRO A 109 -9.94 2.06 -14.86
N VAL A 110 -10.76 1.02 -15.04
CA VAL A 110 -11.58 0.81 -16.25
C VAL A 110 -13.00 0.49 -15.80
N ALA A 111 -13.97 1.22 -16.33
CA ALA A 111 -15.36 1.16 -15.86
C ALA A 111 -15.99 -0.22 -16.05
N SER A 112 -15.61 -0.92 -17.13
CA SER A 112 -16.11 -2.26 -17.45
C SER A 112 -15.72 -3.35 -16.43
N LYS A 113 -14.70 -3.09 -15.60
CA LYS A 113 -14.24 -4.02 -14.55
C LYS A 113 -14.70 -3.61 -13.16
N LEU A 114 -15.31 -2.44 -12.97
CA LEU A 114 -15.79 -2.00 -11.66
C LEU A 114 -16.97 -2.87 -11.20
N LEU A 115 -16.93 -3.29 -9.95
CA LEU A 115 -18.01 -4.01 -9.29
C LEU A 115 -18.80 -3.09 -8.36
N PRO A 116 -20.08 -3.38 -8.09
CA PRO A 116 -20.84 -2.71 -7.04
C PRO A 116 -20.14 -2.88 -5.69
N ASP A 117 -20.02 -1.80 -4.94
CA ASP A 117 -19.44 -1.83 -3.61
C ASP A 117 -20.21 -2.77 -2.66
N HIS A 118 -19.47 -3.50 -1.83
CA HIS A 118 -20.07 -4.18 -0.69
C HIS A 118 -20.79 -3.15 0.22
N PRO A 119 -22.00 -3.43 0.77
CA PRO A 119 -22.78 -2.47 1.55
C PRO A 119 -22.05 -1.87 2.78
N ARG A 120 -21.01 -2.53 3.24
CA ARG A 120 -20.23 -2.14 4.42
C ARG A 120 -18.90 -1.44 4.10
N LEU A 121 -18.67 -1.05 2.84
CA LEU A 121 -17.51 -0.23 2.47
C LEU A 121 -17.73 1.22 2.88
N THR A 122 -16.66 1.86 3.35
CA THR A 122 -16.63 3.29 3.70
C THR A 122 -15.38 3.95 3.14
N LEU A 123 -15.31 5.29 3.12
CA LEU A 123 -14.11 5.99 2.67
C LEU A 123 -13.00 5.95 3.72
N ASP A 124 -13.34 6.05 5.01
CA ASP A 124 -12.41 5.89 6.15
C ASP A 124 -12.70 4.57 6.88
N SER A 125 -12.40 3.45 6.22
CA SER A 125 -12.70 2.11 6.74
C SER A 125 -11.97 1.76 8.03
N LEU A 126 -10.87 2.44 8.29
CA LEU A 126 -10.06 2.24 9.49
C LEU A 126 -10.42 3.22 10.62
N HIS A 127 -11.35 4.17 10.42
CA HIS A 127 -11.72 5.21 11.38
C HIS A 127 -10.48 6.00 11.87
N GLU A 128 -9.60 6.39 10.95
CA GLU A 128 -8.40 7.15 11.29
C GLU A 128 -8.73 8.55 11.80
N GLN A 129 -9.85 9.13 11.36
CA GLN A 129 -10.30 10.45 11.80
C GLN A 129 -10.86 10.43 13.23
N ASP A 130 -11.54 9.36 13.65
CA ASP A 130 -12.05 9.20 15.02
C ASP A 130 -10.92 9.02 16.04
N ASP A 131 -9.81 8.40 15.63
CA ASP A 131 -8.63 8.19 16.46
C ASP A 131 -7.62 9.37 16.36
N ALA A 132 -8.02 10.54 15.82
CA ALA A 132 -7.14 11.69 15.59
C ALA A 132 -7.22 12.73 16.73
N PRO A 133 -6.30 12.73 17.72
CA PRO A 133 -6.30 13.70 18.82
C PRO A 133 -5.95 15.12 18.38
N VAL A 134 -5.17 15.25 17.31
CA VAL A 134 -4.85 16.50 16.62
C VAL A 134 -4.84 16.26 15.12
N GLN A 135 -5.06 17.29 14.33
CA GLN A 135 -5.11 17.19 12.87
C GLN A 135 -3.82 16.56 12.31
N GLY A 136 -3.98 15.52 11.50
CA GLY A 136 -2.86 14.81 10.86
C GLY A 136 -2.08 13.87 11.79
N LEU A 137 -2.63 13.52 12.95
CA LEU A 137 -2.07 12.51 13.84
C LEU A 137 -3.16 11.51 14.25
N THR A 138 -2.94 10.23 14.01
CA THR A 138 -3.84 9.14 14.46
C THR A 138 -3.17 8.37 15.59
N HIS A 139 -3.83 8.25 16.75
CA HIS A 139 -3.34 7.54 17.95
C HIS A 139 -4.29 6.44 18.37
N ARG A 140 -4.21 5.29 17.70
CA ARG A 140 -5.03 4.10 17.96
C ARG A 140 -4.41 3.13 18.96
N TYR A 141 -3.10 2.96 18.88
CA TYR A 141 -2.36 1.99 19.69
C TYR A 141 -1.74 2.69 20.90
N VAL A 142 -1.50 1.96 21.98
CA VAL A 142 -0.90 2.51 23.19
C VAL A 142 0.47 3.13 22.94
N ASP A 143 1.32 2.42 22.18
CA ASP A 143 2.76 2.72 22.04
C ASP A 143 3.17 3.38 20.73
N LYS A 144 2.23 3.63 19.81
CA LYS A 144 2.55 4.17 18.48
C LYS A 144 1.48 5.04 17.87
N VAL A 145 1.95 5.98 17.07
CA VAL A 145 1.10 6.93 16.33
C VAL A 145 1.44 6.93 14.84
N LEU A 146 0.47 7.38 14.05
CA LEU A 146 0.61 7.64 12.63
C LEU A 146 0.55 9.15 12.41
N PHE A 147 1.64 9.72 11.88
CA PHE A 147 1.77 11.14 11.58
C PHE A 147 1.63 11.38 10.07
N LEU A 148 0.73 12.28 9.68
CA LEU A 148 0.28 12.54 8.32
C LEU A 148 0.59 13.99 7.91
N PRO A 149 1.88 14.35 7.66
CA PRO A 149 2.31 15.73 7.42
C PRO A 149 2.06 16.26 6.01
N LEU A 150 1.50 15.46 5.09
CA LEU A 150 1.25 15.88 3.70
C LEU A 150 0.11 15.07 3.06
N GLN A 151 -0.46 15.64 1.94
CA GLN A 151 -1.57 15.04 1.19
C GLN A 151 -1.20 14.63 -0.25
N THR A 152 0.05 14.79 -0.66
CA THR A 152 0.48 14.52 -2.04
C THR A 152 1.35 13.28 -2.13
N CYS A 153 1.21 12.54 -3.25
CA CYS A 153 2.02 11.36 -3.59
C CYS A 153 2.68 11.53 -4.96
N PRO A 154 3.74 10.77 -5.27
CA PRO A 154 4.30 10.74 -6.63
C PRO A 154 3.33 10.13 -7.65
N VAL A 155 2.48 9.20 -7.20
CA VAL A 155 1.37 8.59 -7.96
C VAL A 155 0.16 8.45 -7.05
N TYR A 156 -1.05 8.38 -7.61
CA TYR A 156 -2.27 8.10 -6.83
C TYR A 156 -2.74 6.67 -7.07
N CYS A 157 -2.62 5.85 -6.02
CA CYS A 157 -3.05 4.45 -6.04
C CYS A 157 -4.57 4.36 -5.91
N ARG A 158 -5.23 3.51 -6.70
CA ARG A 158 -6.68 3.28 -6.62
C ARG A 158 -7.10 2.70 -5.26
N PHE A 159 -6.31 1.79 -4.73
CA PHE A 159 -6.51 1.08 -3.45
C PHE A 159 -6.12 1.92 -2.20
N CYS A 160 -6.05 3.23 -2.30
CA CYS A 160 -5.59 4.07 -1.21
C CYS A 160 -6.54 4.04 -0.02
N THR A 161 -6.10 3.50 1.13
CA THR A 161 -6.83 3.53 2.41
C THR A 161 -7.28 4.94 2.79
N ARG A 162 -6.48 5.96 2.42
CA ARG A 162 -6.73 7.37 2.71
C ARG A 162 -7.29 8.13 1.53
N SER A 163 -8.08 7.45 0.67
CA SER A 163 -8.75 8.12 -0.46
C SER A 163 -9.64 9.28 0.00
N TYR A 164 -10.11 9.27 1.24
CA TYR A 164 -10.85 10.36 1.85
C TYR A 164 -10.05 11.67 2.04
N ALA A 165 -8.68 11.64 1.99
CA ALA A 165 -7.83 12.80 2.31
C ALA A 165 -6.69 13.06 1.30
N ILE A 166 -6.29 12.06 0.51
CA ILE A 166 -5.11 12.14 -0.36
C ILE A 166 -5.48 12.59 -1.77
N GLY A 167 -4.67 13.48 -2.33
CA GLY A 167 -4.87 14.06 -3.66
C GLY A 167 -5.85 15.23 -3.67
N PRO A 168 -6.19 15.74 -4.87
CA PRO A 168 -7.24 16.73 -5.05
C PRO A 168 -8.63 16.09 -4.93
N ASP A 169 -9.66 16.91 -4.77
CA ASP A 169 -11.05 16.49 -4.85
C ASP A 169 -11.34 15.79 -6.18
N THR A 170 -12.30 14.88 -6.17
CA THR A 170 -12.79 14.16 -7.35
C THR A 170 -14.31 14.39 -7.48
N GLU A 171 -14.93 13.92 -8.57
CA GLU A 171 -16.39 13.98 -8.69
C GLU A 171 -17.13 13.20 -7.60
N SER A 172 -16.46 12.21 -7.00
CA SER A 172 -17.04 11.30 -6.00
C SER A 172 -16.64 11.59 -4.57
N VAL A 173 -15.56 12.38 -4.31
CA VAL A 173 -15.01 12.58 -2.96
C VAL A 173 -14.44 13.98 -2.76
N ASP A 174 -14.98 14.71 -1.79
CA ASP A 174 -14.36 15.91 -1.20
C ASP A 174 -13.32 15.49 -0.16
N LYS A 175 -12.06 15.94 -0.31
CA LYS A 175 -10.94 15.47 0.51
C LYS A 175 -10.85 16.19 1.85
N ALA A 176 -10.74 15.40 2.92
CA ALA A 176 -10.45 15.93 4.26
C ALA A 176 -9.05 16.57 4.34
N ALA A 177 -8.92 17.62 5.15
CA ALA A 177 -7.64 18.30 5.33
C ALA A 177 -6.74 17.57 6.34
N LEU A 178 -5.46 17.37 5.97
CA LEU A 178 -4.39 16.90 6.86
C LEU A 178 -3.47 18.06 7.29
N ALA A 179 -2.57 17.81 8.26
CA ALA A 179 -1.56 18.78 8.67
C ALA A 179 -0.51 18.98 7.55
N LYS A 180 -0.39 20.21 7.02
CA LYS A 180 0.47 20.48 5.84
C LYS A 180 1.61 21.45 6.13
N THR A 181 1.58 22.13 7.27
CA THR A 181 2.53 23.18 7.61
C THR A 181 3.37 22.83 8.84
N PRO A 182 4.61 23.34 8.95
CA PRO A 182 5.44 23.14 10.14
C PRO A 182 4.77 23.58 11.44
N GLU A 183 3.89 24.57 11.42
CA GLU A 183 3.13 25.04 12.58
C GLU A 183 2.12 23.99 13.05
N GLN A 184 1.42 23.34 12.10
CA GLN A 184 0.51 22.23 12.41
C GLN A 184 1.28 21.00 12.91
N TRP A 185 2.47 20.72 12.36
CA TRP A 185 3.33 19.63 12.85
C TRP A 185 3.80 19.82 14.29
N LYS A 186 4.02 21.06 14.74
CA LYS A 186 4.37 21.35 16.14
C LYS A 186 3.31 20.84 17.12
N GLN A 187 2.02 20.89 16.75
CA GLN A 187 0.94 20.35 17.58
C GLN A 187 1.05 18.83 17.73
N ALA A 188 1.35 18.13 16.62
CA ALA A 188 1.59 16.70 16.66
C ALA A 188 2.82 16.34 17.51
N PHE A 189 3.93 17.05 17.35
CA PHE A 189 5.15 16.83 18.16
C PHE A 189 4.90 17.11 19.65
N ALA A 190 4.18 18.18 19.98
CA ALA A 190 3.81 18.50 21.36
C ALA A 190 2.92 17.42 21.98
N TYR A 191 1.94 16.90 21.21
CA TYR A 191 1.13 15.79 21.66
C TYR A 191 1.98 14.55 21.92
N ILE A 192 2.83 14.13 20.97
CA ILE A 192 3.73 12.98 21.12
C ILE A 192 4.63 13.17 22.34
N ALA A 193 5.25 14.33 22.51
CA ALA A 193 6.16 14.63 23.63
C ALA A 193 5.45 14.57 24.99
N SER A 194 4.14 14.85 25.05
CA SER A 194 3.34 14.78 26.28
C SER A 194 2.90 13.35 26.67
N ARG A 195 3.21 12.34 25.82
CA ARG A 195 2.74 10.96 25.96
C ARG A 195 3.90 9.98 26.02
N PRO A 196 4.49 9.75 27.21
CA PRO A 196 5.68 8.91 27.33
C PRO A 196 5.48 7.44 26.94
N GLU A 197 4.25 6.97 26.85
CA GLU A 197 3.88 5.65 26.34
C GLU A 197 4.11 5.48 24.83
N ILE A 198 4.16 6.59 24.06
CA ILE A 198 4.39 6.54 22.60
C ILE A 198 5.89 6.34 22.34
N GLU A 199 6.25 5.19 21.82
CA GLU A 199 7.64 4.84 21.47
C GLU A 199 7.91 4.77 19.96
N ASP A 200 6.85 4.74 19.13
CA ASP A 200 6.94 4.46 17.69
C ASP A 200 6.12 5.47 16.88
N VAL A 201 6.72 6.07 15.86
CA VAL A 201 6.04 7.01 14.96
C VAL A 201 6.14 6.53 13.52
N VAL A 202 5.00 6.35 12.86
CA VAL A 202 4.93 6.15 11.40
C VAL A 202 4.69 7.51 10.74
N ILE A 203 5.62 7.97 9.93
CA ILE A 203 5.54 9.21 9.16
C ILE A 203 5.05 8.84 7.77
N SER A 204 3.83 9.27 7.40
CA SER A 204 3.14 8.89 6.17
C SER A 204 2.34 10.08 5.60
N GLY A 205 1.00 9.97 5.53
CA GLY A 205 0.10 10.97 4.95
C GLY A 205 -0.23 10.63 3.52
N GLY A 206 0.15 11.52 2.58
CA GLY A 206 0.41 11.18 1.21
C GLY A 206 1.66 10.31 1.16
N ASP A 207 2.72 10.82 0.58
CA ASP A 207 3.96 10.04 0.48
C ASP A 207 5.17 10.91 0.85
N VAL A 208 5.93 10.48 1.85
CA VAL A 208 7.12 11.23 2.32
C VAL A 208 8.16 11.47 1.21
N TYR A 209 8.08 10.73 0.11
CA TYR A 209 8.89 10.94 -1.08
C TYR A 209 8.71 12.32 -1.71
N GLN A 210 7.54 12.96 -1.49
CA GLN A 210 7.25 14.32 -1.96
C GLN A 210 7.74 15.42 -1.01
N MET A 211 8.29 15.06 0.14
CA MET A 211 8.84 16.05 1.06
C MET A 211 10.13 16.65 0.53
N ALA A 212 10.29 17.95 0.73
CA ALA A 212 11.59 18.59 0.56
C ALA A 212 12.61 18.04 1.58
N PRO A 213 13.90 17.91 1.23
CA PRO A 213 14.95 17.39 2.12
C PRO A 213 14.95 18.03 3.50
N LYS A 214 14.82 19.36 3.56
CA LYS A 214 14.74 20.12 4.83
C LYS A 214 13.60 19.67 5.76
N ASN A 215 12.48 19.21 5.20
CA ASN A 215 11.33 18.75 5.97
C ASN A 215 11.54 17.33 6.48
N VAL A 216 12.22 16.47 5.71
CA VAL A 216 12.64 15.14 6.17
C VAL A 216 13.55 15.29 7.40
N THR A 217 14.55 16.16 7.32
CA THR A 217 15.45 16.48 8.44
C THR A 217 14.67 17.05 9.62
N LEU A 218 13.83 18.07 9.40
CA LEU A 218 13.07 18.74 10.46
C LEU A 218 12.19 17.74 11.25
N ILE A 219 11.42 16.92 10.54
CA ILE A 219 10.52 15.94 11.19
C ILE A 219 11.34 14.87 11.92
N GLY A 220 12.36 14.32 11.24
CA GLY A 220 13.20 13.27 11.81
C GLY A 220 13.90 13.75 13.08
N GLU A 221 14.55 14.89 13.05
CA GLU A 221 15.27 15.45 14.20
C GLU A 221 14.33 15.84 15.33
N SER A 222 13.19 16.49 15.03
CA SER A 222 12.20 16.83 16.07
C SER A 222 11.69 15.62 16.83
N LEU A 223 11.47 14.50 16.13
CA LEU A 223 11.04 13.25 16.78
C LEU A 223 12.19 12.55 17.51
N LEU A 224 13.43 12.60 17.00
CA LEU A 224 14.60 12.02 17.68
C LEU A 224 14.89 12.73 19.00
N GLU A 225 14.61 14.02 19.12
CA GLU A 225 14.79 14.81 20.36
C GLU A 225 13.80 14.42 21.47
N ILE A 226 12.69 13.77 21.14
CA ILE A 226 11.73 13.28 22.15
C ILE A 226 12.33 12.03 22.83
N PRO A 227 12.58 12.06 24.16
CA PRO A 227 13.38 11.03 24.82
C PRO A 227 12.80 9.60 24.73
N HIS A 228 11.50 9.46 24.79
CA HIS A 228 10.81 8.15 24.79
C HIS A 228 10.59 7.55 23.41
N ILE A 229 10.74 8.32 22.32
CA ILE A 229 10.67 7.76 20.96
C ILE A 229 11.87 6.85 20.73
N ARG A 230 11.60 5.61 20.34
CA ARG A 230 12.58 4.55 20.08
C ARG A 230 12.65 4.15 18.61
N ARG A 231 11.53 4.31 17.88
CA ARG A 231 11.41 3.87 16.48
C ARG A 231 10.71 4.93 15.64
N MET A 232 11.20 5.11 14.41
CA MET A 232 10.56 5.92 13.38
C MET A 232 10.55 5.18 12.06
N ARG A 233 9.45 5.34 11.30
CA ARG A 233 9.26 4.70 10.02
C ARG A 233 8.80 5.73 9.00
N PHE A 234 9.66 6.08 8.05
CA PHE A 234 9.27 6.87 6.90
C PHE A 234 8.57 5.97 5.88
N ALA A 235 7.30 6.23 5.58
CA ALA A 235 6.49 5.38 4.70
C ALA A 235 6.34 5.99 3.31
N THR A 236 6.73 5.24 2.28
CA THR A 236 6.71 5.70 0.88
C THR A 236 6.47 4.57 -0.11
N LYS A 237 5.69 4.83 -1.17
CA LYS A 237 5.64 3.99 -2.37
C LYS A 237 6.69 4.41 -3.41
N GLY A 238 7.43 5.47 -3.15
CA GLY A 238 8.43 6.05 -4.08
C GLY A 238 9.37 5.04 -4.72
N PRO A 239 10.00 4.11 -3.96
CA PRO A 239 10.87 3.07 -4.52
C PRO A 239 10.22 2.19 -5.59
N ALA A 240 8.90 1.96 -5.51
CA ALA A 240 8.16 1.18 -6.49
C ALA A 240 7.76 1.98 -7.73
N VAL A 241 7.51 3.29 -7.58
CA VAL A 241 6.87 4.09 -8.64
C VAL A 241 7.76 5.17 -9.25
N MET A 242 8.91 5.43 -8.64
CA MET A 242 9.90 6.40 -9.10
C MET A 242 11.29 6.09 -8.48
N PRO A 243 11.85 4.87 -8.66
CA PRO A 243 13.11 4.47 -8.01
C PRO A 243 14.29 5.39 -8.34
N MET A 244 14.29 6.04 -9.52
CA MET A 244 15.34 6.95 -9.96
C MET A 244 15.50 8.18 -9.06
N LYS A 245 14.50 8.59 -8.29
CA LYS A 245 14.67 9.68 -7.32
C LYS A 245 15.73 9.34 -6.26
N ILE A 246 15.82 8.08 -5.83
CA ILE A 246 16.89 7.63 -4.93
C ILE A 246 18.27 7.75 -5.60
N LEU A 247 18.35 7.55 -6.91
CA LEU A 247 19.60 7.62 -7.66
C LEU A 247 20.03 9.06 -7.96
N THR A 248 19.11 10.01 -8.09
CA THR A 248 19.37 11.35 -8.65
C THR A 248 19.02 12.52 -7.70
N ASP A 249 18.20 12.32 -6.67
CA ASP A 249 17.96 13.33 -5.62
C ASP A 249 18.85 13.04 -4.41
N THR A 250 20.15 13.34 -4.56
CA THR A 250 21.14 13.15 -3.49
C THR A 250 20.77 13.91 -2.22
N ALA A 251 20.19 15.10 -2.34
CA ALA A 251 19.81 15.91 -1.18
C ALA A 251 18.72 15.22 -0.32
N TRP A 252 17.76 14.57 -0.96
CA TRP A 252 16.71 13.81 -0.24
C TRP A 252 17.28 12.56 0.45
N VAL A 253 18.15 11.83 -0.27
CA VAL A 253 18.81 10.64 0.28
C VAL A 253 19.72 11.01 1.43
N ASP A 254 20.51 12.09 1.31
CA ASP A 254 21.40 12.56 2.35
C ASP A 254 20.63 13.04 3.59
N ALA A 255 19.48 13.71 3.41
CA ALA A 255 18.60 14.10 4.52
C ALA A 255 18.08 12.88 5.29
N LEU A 256 17.61 11.85 4.58
CA LEU A 256 17.15 10.61 5.22
C LEU A 256 18.30 9.87 5.90
N THR A 257 19.47 9.76 5.24
CA THR A 257 20.67 9.13 5.79
C THR A 257 21.11 9.83 7.08
N GLY A 258 21.13 11.17 7.09
CA GLY A 258 21.46 11.97 8.29
C GLY A 258 20.56 11.68 9.49
N VAL A 259 19.25 11.54 9.25
CA VAL A 259 18.27 11.17 10.30
C VAL A 259 18.52 9.73 10.80
N VAL A 260 18.79 8.79 9.88
CA VAL A 260 19.12 7.39 10.22
C VAL A 260 20.38 7.31 11.07
N ASP A 261 21.45 8.00 10.67
CA ASP A 261 22.73 7.99 11.38
C ASP A 261 22.62 8.67 12.75
N LYS A 262 21.93 9.83 12.84
CA LYS A 262 21.64 10.47 14.13
C LYS A 262 20.84 9.53 15.05
N GLY A 263 19.82 8.86 14.52
CA GLY A 263 19.06 7.85 15.26
C GLY A 263 19.94 6.74 15.84
N ARG A 264 20.85 6.19 15.03
CA ARG A 264 21.80 5.15 15.48
C ARG A 264 22.70 5.62 16.62
N THR A 265 23.24 6.84 16.53
CA THR A 265 24.07 7.37 17.62
C THR A 265 23.31 7.55 18.93
N MET A 266 21.97 7.72 18.85
CA MET A 266 21.05 7.82 19.99
C MET A 266 20.46 6.47 20.42
N GLY A 267 20.81 5.36 19.76
CA GLY A 267 20.23 4.04 19.98
C GLY A 267 18.74 3.96 19.59
N LYS A 268 18.30 4.73 18.60
CA LYS A 268 16.93 4.77 18.08
C LYS A 268 16.90 4.23 16.66
N ASP A 269 15.89 3.41 16.34
CA ASP A 269 15.74 2.78 15.00
C ASP A 269 14.96 3.70 14.05
N VAL A 270 15.54 3.99 12.90
CA VAL A 270 14.90 4.77 11.82
C VAL A 270 14.97 3.97 10.54
N VAL A 271 13.81 3.64 9.97
CA VAL A 271 13.69 2.76 8.81
C VAL A 271 12.81 3.36 7.72
N LEU A 272 13.00 2.90 6.48
CA LEU A 272 12.12 3.19 5.36
C LEU A 272 11.13 2.03 5.18
N HIS A 273 9.84 2.33 5.22
CA HIS A 273 8.80 1.39 4.82
C HIS A 273 8.37 1.69 3.39
N THR A 274 8.47 0.68 2.52
CA THR A 274 8.05 0.82 1.11
C THR A 274 6.81 -0.02 0.81
N HIS A 275 6.31 0.08 -0.43
CA HIS A 275 5.04 -0.49 -0.84
C HIS A 275 5.10 -1.00 -2.29
N PHE A 276 5.59 -2.23 -2.46
CA PHE A 276 5.52 -2.97 -3.71
C PHE A 276 4.37 -3.98 -3.64
N ASN A 277 3.56 -4.08 -4.68
CA ASN A 277 2.46 -5.05 -4.77
C ASN A 277 2.67 -6.07 -5.90
N SER A 278 3.35 -5.70 -6.97
CA SER A 278 3.62 -6.59 -8.09
C SER A 278 5.11 -6.86 -8.24
N PRO A 279 5.53 -8.10 -8.57
CA PRO A 279 6.92 -8.36 -8.96
C PRO A 279 7.36 -7.52 -10.16
N ASN A 280 6.43 -7.07 -11.02
CA ASN A 280 6.72 -6.24 -12.18
C ASN A 280 7.07 -4.78 -11.84
N GLU A 281 6.83 -4.32 -10.62
CA GLU A 281 7.30 -3.02 -10.11
C GLU A 281 8.81 -3.04 -9.80
N ILE A 282 9.44 -4.22 -9.76
CA ILE A 282 10.85 -4.40 -9.40
C ILE A 282 11.68 -4.62 -10.66
N THR A 283 12.41 -3.57 -11.08
CA THR A 283 13.26 -3.53 -12.27
C THR A 283 14.75 -3.42 -11.91
N GLU A 284 15.64 -3.42 -12.89
CA GLU A 284 17.07 -3.13 -12.69
C GLU A 284 17.29 -1.72 -12.12
N ILE A 285 16.44 -0.74 -12.45
CA ILE A 285 16.49 0.61 -11.86
C ILE A 285 16.15 0.53 -10.37
N THR A 286 15.11 -0.23 -10.01
CA THR A 286 14.74 -0.49 -8.61
C THR A 286 15.90 -1.15 -7.86
N ARG A 287 16.55 -2.17 -8.44
CA ARG A 287 17.69 -2.86 -7.83
C ARG A 287 18.83 -1.89 -7.53
N ARG A 288 19.19 -1.03 -8.50
CA ARG A 288 20.22 0.01 -8.31
C ARG A 288 19.85 0.96 -7.15
N ALA A 289 18.60 1.42 -7.11
CA ALA A 289 18.12 2.31 -6.07
C ALA A 289 18.14 1.65 -4.67
N MET A 290 17.69 0.41 -4.56
CA MET A 290 17.68 -0.31 -3.27
C MET A 290 19.11 -0.64 -2.80
N ASN A 291 20.03 -0.97 -3.71
CA ASN A 291 21.43 -1.16 -3.37
C ASN A 291 22.05 0.13 -2.80
N LEU A 292 21.76 1.30 -3.37
CA LEU A 292 22.23 2.57 -2.82
C LEU A 292 21.73 2.81 -1.38
N LEU A 293 20.45 2.51 -1.09
CA LEU A 293 19.93 2.61 0.28
C LEU A 293 20.59 1.60 1.22
N PHE A 294 20.86 0.39 0.74
CA PHE A 294 21.57 -0.63 1.51
C PHE A 294 23.01 -0.20 1.83
N GLU A 295 23.75 0.36 0.86
CA GLU A 295 25.10 0.92 1.05
C GLU A 295 25.10 2.09 2.04
N ARG A 296 24.02 2.88 2.08
CA ARG A 296 23.78 3.94 3.07
C ARG A 296 23.29 3.39 4.42
N ALA A 297 23.26 2.07 4.56
CA ALA A 297 22.78 1.35 5.74
C ALA A 297 21.36 1.74 6.17
N ILE A 298 20.50 2.11 5.22
CA ILE A 298 19.07 2.36 5.43
C ILE A 298 18.32 1.04 5.31
N THR A 299 17.70 0.61 6.40
CA THR A 299 16.84 -0.59 6.38
C THR A 299 15.54 -0.30 5.63
N VAL A 300 15.21 -1.13 4.64
CA VAL A 300 13.97 -1.03 3.85
C VAL A 300 13.08 -2.24 4.10
N ARG A 301 11.82 -1.99 4.47
CA ARG A 301 10.80 -3.03 4.70
C ARG A 301 9.59 -2.79 3.82
N ASN A 302 9.03 -3.84 3.23
CA ASN A 302 7.88 -3.77 2.33
C ASN A 302 6.57 -4.11 3.04
N GLN A 303 5.53 -3.35 2.73
CA GLN A 303 4.15 -3.59 3.12
C GLN A 303 3.30 -3.67 1.86
N SER A 304 3.02 -4.89 1.37
CA SER A 304 2.11 -5.12 0.24
C SER A 304 0.65 -5.06 0.68
N VAL A 305 -0.24 -4.76 -0.27
CA VAL A 305 -1.68 -5.02 -0.17
C VAL A 305 -2.01 -6.18 -1.10
N LEU A 306 -2.83 -7.11 -0.65
CA LEU A 306 -3.35 -8.20 -1.45
C LEU A 306 -4.44 -7.67 -2.39
N ILE A 307 -4.18 -7.73 -3.69
CA ILE A 307 -5.03 -7.14 -4.73
C ILE A 307 -5.35 -8.20 -5.78
N ARG A 308 -6.64 -8.37 -6.06
CA ARG A 308 -7.15 -9.29 -7.09
C ARG A 308 -6.56 -8.96 -8.47
N GLY A 309 -5.98 -9.97 -9.12
CA GLY A 309 -5.34 -9.84 -10.43
C GLY A 309 -4.01 -9.08 -10.41
N VAL A 310 -3.39 -8.91 -9.23
CA VAL A 310 -2.08 -8.28 -9.08
C VAL A 310 -1.08 -9.22 -8.37
N ASN A 311 -1.50 -9.82 -7.26
CA ASN A 311 -0.64 -10.67 -6.43
C ASN A 311 -1.43 -11.74 -5.65
N ASP A 312 -2.64 -12.06 -6.09
CA ASP A 312 -3.56 -12.97 -5.42
C ASP A 312 -3.42 -14.44 -5.87
N ASP A 313 -2.38 -14.74 -6.65
CA ASP A 313 -2.01 -16.13 -6.98
C ASP A 313 -0.68 -16.56 -6.33
N PRO A 314 -0.50 -17.85 -6.04
CA PRO A 314 0.66 -18.36 -5.31
C PRO A 314 2.00 -18.10 -5.98
N HIS A 315 2.07 -18.19 -7.33
CA HIS A 315 3.31 -17.97 -8.06
C HIS A 315 3.74 -16.50 -7.99
N THR A 316 2.82 -15.59 -8.31
CA THR A 316 3.09 -14.14 -8.31
C THR A 316 3.47 -13.63 -6.91
N MET A 317 2.75 -14.06 -5.86
CA MET A 317 3.08 -13.68 -4.48
C MET A 317 4.46 -14.21 -4.07
N THR A 318 4.78 -15.45 -4.41
CA THR A 318 6.11 -16.03 -4.14
C THR A 318 7.21 -15.29 -4.88
N LEU A 319 6.98 -14.95 -6.14
CA LEU A 319 7.91 -14.20 -6.97
C LEU A 319 8.15 -12.80 -6.41
N LEU A 320 7.10 -12.09 -5.97
CA LEU A 320 7.19 -10.80 -5.30
C LEU A 320 8.09 -10.88 -4.05
N VAL A 321 7.80 -11.83 -3.16
CA VAL A 321 8.58 -12.01 -1.92
C VAL A 321 10.05 -12.30 -2.22
N LYS A 322 10.34 -13.14 -3.24
CA LYS A 322 11.73 -13.47 -3.62
C LYS A 322 12.44 -12.29 -4.30
N ARG A 323 11.76 -11.51 -5.15
CA ARG A 323 12.34 -10.31 -5.77
C ARG A 323 12.65 -9.23 -4.75
N LEU A 324 11.74 -9.00 -3.77
CA LEU A 324 11.98 -8.07 -2.67
C LEU A 324 13.27 -8.43 -1.92
N SER A 325 13.40 -9.68 -1.49
CA SER A 325 14.63 -10.17 -0.83
C SER A 325 15.87 -10.02 -1.71
N TRP A 326 15.74 -10.27 -3.00
CA TRP A 326 16.84 -10.17 -3.97
C TRP A 326 17.37 -8.75 -4.11
N VAL A 327 16.52 -7.74 -3.94
CA VAL A 327 16.90 -6.31 -4.02
C VAL A 327 17.07 -5.66 -2.63
N ASN A 328 17.40 -6.41 -1.59
CA ASN A 328 17.63 -5.93 -0.22
C ASN A 328 16.43 -5.23 0.43
N VAL A 329 15.21 -5.60 0.04
CA VAL A 329 13.97 -5.15 0.66
C VAL A 329 13.39 -6.29 1.49
N HIS A 330 13.20 -6.06 2.79
CA HIS A 330 12.63 -7.07 3.68
C HIS A 330 11.10 -7.15 3.50
N PRO A 331 10.54 -8.30 3.05
CA PRO A 331 9.09 -8.49 3.02
C PRO A 331 8.55 -8.49 4.47
N TYR A 332 7.72 -7.52 4.81
CA TYR A 332 7.28 -7.33 6.19
C TYR A 332 5.80 -7.71 6.38
N TYR A 333 4.90 -7.07 5.63
CA TYR A 333 3.46 -7.36 5.66
C TYR A 333 2.88 -7.59 4.28
N VAL A 334 1.84 -8.44 4.21
CA VAL A 334 0.84 -8.49 3.15
C VAL A 334 -0.50 -8.21 3.83
N TYR A 335 -1.08 -7.05 3.57
CA TYR A 335 -2.38 -6.65 4.12
C TYR A 335 -3.52 -7.22 3.27
N MET A 336 -4.61 -7.62 3.92
CA MET A 336 -5.90 -7.64 3.27
C MET A 336 -6.20 -6.25 2.71
N HIS A 337 -6.91 -6.19 1.60
CA HIS A 337 -7.38 -4.91 1.06
C HIS A 337 -8.39 -4.29 2.04
N ASP A 338 -8.19 -3.01 2.38
CA ASP A 338 -9.12 -2.30 3.26
C ASP A 338 -10.52 -2.18 2.63
N LEU A 339 -11.56 -2.03 3.46
CA LEU A 339 -12.95 -1.93 3.03
C LEU A 339 -13.29 -0.53 2.50
N VAL A 340 -12.56 -0.09 1.46
CA VAL A 340 -12.67 1.26 0.86
C VAL A 340 -13.64 1.25 -0.31
N LYS A 341 -14.54 2.25 -0.39
CA LYS A 341 -15.49 2.44 -1.48
C LYS A 341 -14.81 2.70 -2.83
N GLY A 342 -15.43 2.21 -3.91
CA GLY A 342 -15.04 2.47 -5.29
C GLY A 342 -13.94 1.57 -5.83
N VAL A 343 -13.58 0.49 -5.10
CA VAL A 343 -12.50 -0.44 -5.47
C VAL A 343 -12.81 -1.91 -5.12
N GLU A 344 -14.09 -2.28 -5.10
CA GLU A 344 -14.56 -3.62 -4.73
C GLU A 344 -13.90 -4.72 -5.59
N GLU A 345 -13.71 -4.48 -6.88
CA GLU A 345 -13.10 -5.43 -7.81
C GLU A 345 -11.62 -5.73 -7.53
N MET A 346 -10.98 -4.96 -6.65
CA MET A 346 -9.58 -5.17 -6.23
C MET A 346 -9.46 -6.06 -4.99
N ARG A 347 -10.56 -6.39 -4.34
CA ARG A 347 -10.56 -7.12 -3.05
C ARG A 347 -10.53 -8.62 -3.26
N THR A 348 -10.01 -9.32 -2.25
CA THR A 348 -9.96 -10.79 -2.17
C THR A 348 -10.58 -11.27 -0.87
N SER A 349 -10.87 -12.59 -0.77
CA SER A 349 -11.37 -13.18 0.46
C SER A 349 -10.27 -13.40 1.51
N ILE A 350 -10.65 -13.48 2.78
CA ILE A 350 -9.76 -13.91 3.89
C ILE A 350 -9.16 -15.30 3.56
N GLN A 351 -9.94 -16.19 2.96
CA GLN A 351 -9.45 -17.53 2.61
C GLN A 351 -8.30 -17.48 1.59
N THR A 352 -8.40 -16.60 0.58
CA THR A 352 -7.30 -16.37 -0.38
C THR A 352 -5.99 -16.01 0.32
N SER A 353 -6.06 -15.10 1.27
CA SER A 353 -4.90 -14.66 2.05
C SER A 353 -4.28 -15.81 2.86
N ILE A 354 -5.12 -16.63 3.53
CA ILE A 354 -4.67 -17.80 4.31
C ILE A 354 -3.97 -18.82 3.41
N ASP A 355 -4.51 -19.06 2.23
CA ASP A 355 -3.95 -20.06 1.30
C ASP A 355 -2.62 -19.56 0.70
N LEU A 356 -2.50 -18.27 0.42
CA LEU A 356 -1.24 -17.64 -0.01
C LEU A 356 -0.18 -17.70 1.10
N GLU A 357 -0.53 -17.41 2.36
CA GLU A 357 0.40 -17.53 3.48
C GLU A 357 0.99 -18.94 3.57
N LYS A 358 0.14 -19.97 3.50
CA LYS A 358 0.58 -21.39 3.51
C LYS A 358 1.54 -21.69 2.37
N HIS A 359 1.28 -21.13 1.17
CA HIS A 359 2.10 -21.37 -0.01
C HIS A 359 3.46 -20.68 0.06
N VAL A 360 3.49 -19.42 0.49
CA VAL A 360 4.74 -18.63 0.58
C VAL A 360 5.64 -19.13 1.70
N ARG A 361 5.06 -19.65 2.78
CA ARG A 361 5.81 -20.21 3.91
C ARG A 361 6.60 -21.44 3.46
N GLY A 362 7.94 -21.35 3.58
CA GLY A 362 8.85 -22.40 3.10
C GLY A 362 9.42 -22.15 1.69
N ALA A 363 8.92 -21.14 0.95
CA ALA A 363 9.50 -20.75 -0.34
C ALA A 363 10.79 -19.94 -0.21
N THR A 364 11.04 -19.33 0.95
CA THR A 364 12.22 -18.52 1.28
C THR A 364 12.61 -18.68 2.76
N ALA A 365 13.67 -18.00 3.20
CA ALA A 365 14.09 -17.97 4.61
C ALA A 365 12.97 -17.40 5.50
N GLY A 366 12.82 -17.93 6.71
CA GLY A 366 11.73 -17.55 7.61
C GLY A 366 11.63 -16.05 7.90
N PHE A 367 12.77 -15.35 8.05
CA PHE A 367 12.79 -13.90 8.25
C PHE A 367 12.42 -13.07 6.98
N ASN A 368 12.38 -13.71 5.82
CA ASN A 368 11.91 -13.13 4.55
C ASN A 368 10.47 -13.55 4.19
N THR A 369 9.78 -14.27 5.08
CA THR A 369 8.37 -14.61 4.90
C THR A 369 7.53 -13.49 5.54
N PRO A 370 6.69 -12.76 4.77
CA PRO A 370 5.86 -11.70 5.32
C PRO A 370 4.77 -12.26 6.24
N LEU A 371 4.28 -11.44 7.17
CA LEU A 371 3.05 -11.71 7.90
C LEU A 371 1.85 -11.28 7.06
N PHE A 372 0.83 -12.13 6.99
CA PHE A 372 -0.44 -11.82 6.33
C PHE A 372 -1.42 -11.24 7.35
N ILE A 373 -1.86 -10.01 7.11
CA ILE A 373 -2.51 -9.15 8.12
C ILE A 373 -3.86 -8.64 7.62
N CYS A 374 -4.88 -8.73 8.45
CA CYS A 374 -6.09 -7.93 8.35
C CYS A 374 -5.94 -6.69 9.25
N ASP A 375 -5.97 -5.47 8.70
CA ASP A 375 -6.15 -4.27 9.53
C ASP A 375 -7.65 -4.17 9.81
N ALA A 376 -8.05 -4.54 11.04
CA ALA A 376 -9.44 -4.78 11.36
C ALA A 376 -10.25 -3.48 11.24
N PRO A 377 -11.27 -3.41 10.34
CA PRO A 377 -12.05 -2.21 10.07
C PRO A 377 -12.68 -1.64 11.33
N GLY A 378 -12.93 -0.33 11.38
CA GLY A 378 -13.47 0.33 12.59
C GLY A 378 -12.43 0.59 13.69
N GLY A 379 -11.13 0.41 13.40
CA GLY A 379 -10.06 0.75 14.33
C GLY A 379 -9.63 -0.40 15.26
N GLY A 380 -9.90 -1.67 14.89
CA GLY A 380 -9.43 -2.84 15.62
C GLY A 380 -7.92 -3.08 15.52
N GLY A 381 -7.27 -2.43 14.55
CA GLY A 381 -5.84 -2.55 14.32
C GLY A 381 -5.42 -3.87 13.69
N LYS A 382 -4.12 -4.09 13.59
CA LYS A 382 -3.54 -5.22 12.84
C LYS A 382 -3.74 -6.54 13.54
N ARG A 383 -4.34 -7.49 12.84
CA ARG A 383 -4.56 -8.89 13.27
C ARG A 383 -3.94 -9.83 12.26
N ASP A 384 -3.30 -10.90 12.70
CA ASP A 384 -2.94 -11.97 11.77
C ASP A 384 -4.19 -12.45 11.06
N VAL A 385 -4.12 -12.67 9.75
CA VAL A 385 -5.31 -12.93 8.93
C VAL A 385 -6.12 -14.12 9.43
N HIS A 386 -5.47 -15.12 10.04
CA HIS A 386 -6.09 -16.33 10.57
C HIS A 386 -6.43 -16.25 12.08
N SER A 387 -6.18 -15.09 12.75
CA SER A 387 -6.46 -14.91 14.19
C SER A 387 -7.89 -14.40 14.47
N PHE A 388 -8.82 -14.67 13.56
CA PHE A 388 -10.24 -14.39 13.77
C PHE A 388 -10.82 -15.26 14.90
N ASP A 389 -11.75 -14.70 15.65
CA ASP A 389 -12.52 -15.45 16.65
C ASP A 389 -13.55 -16.36 15.99
N TYR A 390 -14.11 -15.92 14.85
CA TYR A 390 -14.98 -16.71 13.99
C TYR A 390 -14.90 -16.22 12.53
N TYR A 391 -14.93 -17.16 11.58
CA TYR A 391 -15.04 -16.86 10.16
C TYR A 391 -16.17 -17.65 9.51
N ASP A 392 -17.25 -16.94 9.20
CA ASP A 392 -18.37 -17.47 8.40
C ASP A 392 -18.02 -17.45 6.91
N ARG A 393 -17.45 -18.54 6.44
CA ARG A 393 -17.04 -18.69 5.04
C ARG A 393 -18.21 -18.70 4.08
N ALA A 394 -19.38 -19.12 4.53
CA ALA A 394 -20.56 -19.18 3.67
C ALA A 394 -21.09 -17.78 3.34
N ASN A 395 -21.07 -16.88 4.30
CA ASN A 395 -21.53 -15.50 4.15
C ASN A 395 -20.39 -14.48 4.03
N GLY A 396 -19.12 -14.90 4.07
CA GLY A 396 -17.95 -14.06 3.90
C GLY A 396 -17.75 -13.05 5.04
N ILE A 397 -17.97 -13.46 6.31
CA ILE A 397 -17.86 -12.57 7.49
C ILE A 397 -16.79 -13.11 8.43
N ALA A 398 -15.69 -12.37 8.61
CA ALA A 398 -14.69 -12.66 9.64
C ALA A 398 -14.84 -11.70 10.82
N VAL A 399 -14.82 -12.24 12.04
CA VAL A 399 -14.94 -11.50 13.30
C VAL A 399 -13.61 -11.57 14.04
N TYR A 400 -13.08 -10.42 14.40
CA TYR A 400 -11.83 -10.27 15.15
C TYR A 400 -12.08 -9.56 16.47
N SER A 401 -11.35 -9.93 17.51
CA SER A 401 -11.19 -9.14 18.73
C SER A 401 -9.85 -8.42 18.74
N ALA A 402 -9.76 -7.33 19.47
CA ALA A 402 -8.57 -6.50 19.60
C ALA A 402 -8.28 -6.14 21.08
N PRO A 403 -7.96 -7.13 21.95
CA PRO A 403 -7.90 -6.93 23.40
C PRO A 403 -6.93 -5.84 23.87
N SER A 404 -5.85 -5.60 23.15
CA SER A 404 -4.84 -4.58 23.47
C SER A 404 -5.10 -3.21 22.82
N VAL A 405 -6.12 -3.09 21.95
CA VAL A 405 -6.45 -1.84 21.22
C VAL A 405 -7.77 -1.28 21.70
N LYS A 406 -8.84 -2.07 21.55
CA LYS A 406 -10.21 -1.74 22.01
C LYS A 406 -10.81 -2.99 22.68
N PRO A 407 -10.55 -3.20 23.98
CA PRO A 407 -11.01 -4.41 24.67
C PRO A 407 -12.54 -4.50 24.73
N GLY A 408 -13.05 -5.69 24.44
CA GLY A 408 -14.48 -5.99 24.47
C GLY A 408 -15.26 -5.65 23.20
N GLU A 409 -14.62 -5.07 22.20
CA GLU A 409 -15.21 -4.79 20.89
C GLU A 409 -14.93 -5.92 19.89
N SER A 410 -15.86 -6.11 18.95
CA SER A 410 -15.73 -7.01 17.80
C SER A 410 -15.57 -6.20 16.52
N PHE A 411 -14.62 -6.59 15.68
CA PHE A 411 -14.30 -5.95 14.42
C PHE A 411 -14.56 -6.90 13.26
N LEU A 412 -15.15 -6.39 12.18
CA LEU A 412 -15.67 -7.21 11.10
C LEU A 412 -14.91 -6.95 9.80
N TYR A 413 -14.46 -8.02 9.17
CA TYR A 413 -14.02 -7.98 7.79
C TYR A 413 -15.02 -8.75 6.92
N PHE A 414 -15.32 -8.22 5.74
CA PHE A 414 -16.27 -8.81 4.80
C PHE A 414 -15.55 -9.21 3.52
N ASP A 415 -15.75 -10.45 3.09
CA ASP A 415 -15.26 -10.90 1.79
C ASP A 415 -16.04 -10.24 0.64
N PRO A 416 -15.46 -10.13 -0.56
CA PRO A 416 -16.18 -9.64 -1.73
C PRO A 416 -17.41 -10.49 -2.05
N ILE A 417 -18.57 -9.86 -2.24
CA ILE A 417 -19.85 -10.57 -2.45
C ILE A 417 -19.81 -11.45 -3.70
N ASP A 418 -19.16 -11.01 -4.77
CA ASP A 418 -19.07 -11.75 -6.03
C ASP A 418 -18.30 -13.07 -5.92
N THR A 419 -17.53 -13.27 -4.84
CA THR A 419 -16.82 -14.52 -4.55
C THR A 419 -17.67 -15.55 -3.79
N LEU A 420 -18.84 -15.16 -3.30
CA LEU A 420 -19.73 -15.98 -2.49
C LEU A 420 -20.69 -16.80 -3.36
N SER A 421 -21.36 -17.78 -2.76
CA SER A 421 -22.41 -18.53 -3.44
C SER A 421 -23.60 -17.66 -3.86
N PRO A 422 -24.37 -18.01 -4.89
CA PRO A 422 -25.56 -17.26 -5.29
C PRO A 422 -26.57 -17.05 -4.15
N GLU A 423 -26.70 -18.02 -3.23
CA GLU A 423 -27.57 -17.91 -2.06
C GLU A 423 -27.07 -16.84 -1.08
N ALA A 424 -25.77 -16.80 -0.84
CA ALA A 424 -25.16 -15.79 0.03
C ALA A 424 -25.25 -14.39 -0.62
N GLN A 425 -25.01 -14.27 -1.92
CA GLN A 425 -25.19 -13.02 -2.67
C GLN A 425 -26.63 -12.49 -2.55
N ALA A 426 -27.64 -13.38 -2.69
CA ALA A 426 -29.05 -13.03 -2.53
C ALA A 426 -29.36 -12.53 -1.10
N ARG A 427 -28.74 -13.11 -0.07
CA ARG A 427 -28.89 -12.65 1.32
C ARG A 427 -28.27 -11.28 1.51
N TRP A 428 -27.10 -11.01 0.94
CA TRP A 428 -26.44 -9.69 1.00
C TRP A 428 -27.21 -8.59 0.26
N ALA A 429 -28.06 -8.95 -0.71
CA ALA A 429 -28.94 -8.00 -1.40
C ALA A 429 -30.11 -7.48 -0.52
N VAL A 430 -30.39 -8.10 0.63
CA VAL A 430 -31.52 -7.77 1.51
C VAL A 430 -31.01 -7.17 2.84
N PRO A 431 -31.22 -5.87 3.13
CA PRO A 431 -30.66 -5.21 4.32
C PRO A 431 -30.94 -5.91 5.65
N LEU A 432 -32.17 -6.43 5.86
CA LEU A 432 -32.52 -7.14 7.09
C LEU A 432 -31.72 -8.43 7.27
N LEU A 433 -31.42 -9.15 6.17
CA LEU A 433 -30.62 -10.38 6.22
C LEU A 433 -29.13 -10.07 6.43
N GLN A 434 -28.64 -8.92 5.97
CA GLN A 434 -27.27 -8.48 6.27
C GLN A 434 -27.05 -8.38 7.79
N ASP A 435 -27.93 -7.68 8.48
CA ASP A 435 -27.83 -7.49 9.94
C ASP A 435 -28.00 -8.80 10.72
N GLU A 436 -28.85 -9.73 10.21
CA GLU A 436 -29.01 -11.05 10.80
C GLU A 436 -27.72 -11.86 10.69
N MET A 437 -27.13 -11.96 9.47
CA MET A 437 -25.86 -12.67 9.24
C MET A 437 -24.72 -12.11 10.12
N ILE A 438 -24.64 -10.80 10.24
CA ILE A 438 -23.61 -10.16 11.08
C ILE A 438 -23.82 -10.49 12.55
N ARG A 439 -25.06 -10.37 13.06
CA ARG A 439 -25.38 -10.74 14.47
C ARG A 439 -25.05 -12.20 14.76
N GLU A 440 -25.40 -13.11 13.84
CA GLU A 440 -25.08 -14.54 13.98
C GLU A 440 -23.58 -14.78 14.05
N ALA A 441 -22.81 -14.15 13.15
CA ALA A 441 -21.33 -14.29 13.13
C ALA A 441 -20.70 -13.78 14.42
N VAL A 442 -21.10 -12.59 14.91
CA VAL A 442 -20.60 -12.01 16.16
C VAL A 442 -21.00 -12.86 17.37
N ALA A 443 -22.22 -13.39 17.41
CA ALA A 443 -22.66 -14.29 18.48
C ALA A 443 -21.84 -15.58 18.54
N ARG A 444 -21.52 -16.17 17.36
CA ARG A 444 -20.67 -17.37 17.26
C ARG A 444 -19.23 -17.09 17.69
N ALA A 445 -18.72 -15.90 17.47
CA ALA A 445 -17.44 -15.43 17.99
C ALA A 445 -17.42 -15.23 19.51
N GLY A 446 -18.55 -15.36 20.20
CA GLY A 446 -18.68 -15.04 21.64
C GLY A 446 -18.66 -13.52 21.93
N GLY A 447 -18.77 -12.69 20.89
CA GLY A 447 -18.77 -11.25 20.98
C GLY A 447 -20.15 -10.70 21.39
N LYS A 448 -20.16 -9.47 21.91
CA LYS A 448 -21.39 -8.67 22.05
C LYS A 448 -21.48 -7.76 20.84
N VAL A 449 -22.64 -7.71 20.20
CA VAL A 449 -22.92 -6.73 19.16
C VAL A 449 -22.94 -5.37 19.81
N ALA A 450 -21.85 -4.60 19.71
CA ALA A 450 -21.95 -3.15 19.83
C ALA A 450 -22.89 -2.69 18.71
N ALA A 451 -23.68 -1.65 18.95
CA ALA A 451 -24.69 -1.21 17.99
C ALA A 451 -24.07 -1.18 16.58
N LEU A 452 -24.75 -1.84 15.63
CA LEU A 452 -24.41 -1.76 14.22
C LEU A 452 -24.54 -0.30 13.78
N ALA A 453 -23.42 0.45 13.80
CA ALA A 453 -23.37 1.84 13.37
C ALA A 453 -23.28 1.90 11.85
#